data_4fd4ac5189954ace8359ea45a41c436f
#
_entry.id   4fd4ac5189954ace8359ea45a41c436f
#
_cell.length_a   1.000
_cell.length_b   1.000
_cell.length_c   1.000
_cell.angle_alpha   90.00
_cell.angle_beta   90.00
_cell.angle_gamma   90.00
#
_symmetry.space_group_name_H-M   'P 1'
#
loop_
_entity.id
_entity.type
_entity.pdbx_description
1 polymer ?
#
loop_
_entity_poly.entity_id
_entity_poly.type
_entity_poly.pdbx_seq_one_letter_code
_entity_poly.pdbx_strand_id
1 'polypeptide(L)'
;MFGGLLLESALGLLDRLMTPRLDLHGLRHHEVENEVARFLERHLNSGLFLEIITGNSQTMLEESVKIIDQYGLQYYTGYPNYVGRILVVTYDEFH
;
A
#
# COMPACT_ATOMS: atom_id res chain seq x y z
N MET A 1 -19.82 20.70 11.52
CA MET A 1 -18.46 21.09 11.84
C MET A 1 -17.72 20.09 12.70
N PHE A 2 -18.36 19.63 13.73
CA PHE A 2 -17.75 18.58 14.54
C PHE A 2 -17.72 17.24 13.84
N GLY A 3 -18.63 17.02 12.92
CA GLY A 3 -18.67 15.81 12.13
C GLY A 3 -17.43 15.56 11.32
N GLY A 4 -16.71 16.63 10.95
CA GLY A 4 -15.48 16.48 10.15
C GLY A 4 -14.39 15.74 10.89
N LEU A 5 -14.13 16.12 12.14
CA LEU A 5 -13.12 15.46 12.94
C LEU A 5 -13.50 14.04 13.30
N LEU A 6 -14.77 13.84 13.69
CA LEU A 6 -15.27 12.52 14.00
C LEU A 6 -15.24 11.62 12.77
N LEU A 7 -15.61 12.19 11.62
CA LEU A 7 -15.60 11.43 10.38
C LEU A 7 -14.19 11.03 10.00
N GLU A 8 -13.23 11.94 10.14
CA GLU A 8 -11.84 11.62 9.85
C GLU A 8 -11.31 10.52 10.76
N SER A 9 -11.65 10.57 12.05
CA SER A 9 -11.25 9.53 12.98
C SER A 9 -11.89 8.20 12.63
N ALA A 10 -13.17 8.22 12.29
CA ALA A 10 -13.89 7.00 11.91
C ALA A 10 -13.35 6.43 10.62
N LEU A 11 -13.10 7.29 9.62
CA LEU A 11 -12.54 6.85 8.35
C LEU A 11 -11.13 6.31 8.52
N GLY A 12 -10.35 6.94 9.37
CA GLY A 12 -9.00 6.46 9.66
C GLY A 12 -9.03 5.08 10.31
N LEU A 13 -9.96 4.86 11.22
CA LEU A 13 -10.09 3.57 11.87
C LEU A 13 -10.59 2.51 10.89
N LEU A 14 -11.61 2.83 10.10
CA LEU A 14 -12.14 1.91 9.09
C LEU A 14 -11.07 1.59 8.06
N ASP A 15 -10.35 2.59 7.61
CA ASP A 15 -9.26 2.40 6.65
C ASP A 15 -8.22 1.46 7.21
N ARG A 16 -7.84 1.65 8.47
CA ARG A 16 -6.87 0.79 9.13
C ARG A 16 -7.35 -0.65 9.22
N LEU A 17 -8.64 -0.86 9.49
CA LEU A 17 -9.23 -2.18 9.62
C LEU A 17 -9.45 -2.85 8.26
N MET A 18 -9.76 -2.06 7.24
CA MET A 18 -10.14 -2.58 5.94
C MET A 18 -9.05 -2.52 4.89
N THR A 19 -7.96 -1.83 5.16
CA THR A 19 -6.85 -1.74 4.22
C THR A 19 -6.06 -3.03 4.23
N PRO A 20 -6.01 -3.75 3.12
CA PRO A 20 -5.15 -4.93 3.04
C PRO A 20 -3.68 -4.54 3.20
N ARG A 21 -2.93 -5.40 3.86
CA ARG A 21 -1.52 -5.16 4.13
C ARG A 21 -0.68 -6.36 3.74
N LEU A 22 0.46 -6.06 3.18
CA LEU A 22 1.48 -7.04 2.90
C LEU A 22 2.74 -6.62 3.64
N ASP A 23 3.17 -7.42 4.60
CA ASP A 23 4.38 -7.15 5.36
C ASP A 23 5.53 -7.96 4.76
N LEU A 24 6.48 -7.25 4.15
CA LEU A 24 7.64 -7.88 3.54
C LEU A 24 8.77 -8.13 4.53
N HIS A 25 8.58 -7.68 5.76
CA HIS A 25 9.57 -7.88 6.81
C HIS A 25 9.82 -9.37 6.99
N GLY A 26 11.08 -9.77 6.92
CA GLY A 26 11.45 -11.17 7.07
C GLY A 26 11.45 -11.99 5.79
N LEU A 27 10.94 -11.44 4.68
CA LEU A 27 11.02 -12.13 3.41
C LEU A 27 12.41 -11.96 2.81
N ARG A 28 12.82 -12.94 2.03
CA ARG A 28 14.06 -12.86 1.28
C ARG A 28 13.83 -12.03 0.01
N HIS A 29 14.87 -11.36 -0.47
CA HIS A 29 14.71 -10.46 -1.62
C HIS A 29 14.15 -11.16 -2.84
N HIS A 30 14.52 -12.42 -3.08
CA HIS A 30 14.01 -13.14 -4.25
C HIS A 30 12.53 -13.50 -4.16
N GLU A 31 11.93 -13.38 -2.98
CA GLU A 31 10.51 -13.65 -2.77
C GLU A 31 9.66 -12.40 -2.93
N VAL A 32 10.27 -11.20 -2.85
CA VAL A 32 9.54 -9.95 -2.79
C VAL A 32 8.69 -9.72 -4.03
N GLU A 33 9.26 -9.88 -5.21
CA GLU A 33 8.54 -9.60 -6.46
C GLU A 33 7.29 -10.48 -6.59
N ASN A 34 7.41 -11.77 -6.30
CA ASN A 34 6.27 -12.68 -6.37
C ASN A 34 5.21 -12.34 -5.35
N GLU A 35 5.60 -12.04 -4.13
CA GLU A 35 4.64 -11.72 -3.08
C GLU A 35 3.91 -10.41 -3.35
N VAL A 36 4.61 -9.40 -3.84
CA VAL A 36 3.99 -8.13 -4.21
C VAL A 36 3.02 -8.34 -5.37
N ALA A 37 3.44 -9.09 -6.40
CA ALA A 37 2.58 -9.35 -7.55
C ALA A 37 1.30 -10.07 -7.14
N ARG A 38 1.40 -11.09 -6.30
CA ARG A 38 0.24 -11.83 -5.81
C ARG A 38 -0.69 -10.93 -5.02
N PHE A 39 -0.12 -10.10 -4.17
CA PHE A 39 -0.88 -9.18 -3.34
C PHE A 39 -1.65 -8.18 -4.21
N LEU A 40 -0.98 -7.60 -5.19
CA LEU A 40 -1.61 -6.66 -6.10
C LEU A 40 -2.71 -7.32 -6.92
N GLU A 41 -2.44 -8.51 -7.46
CA GLU A 41 -3.44 -9.22 -8.25
C GLU A 41 -4.67 -9.56 -7.45
N ARG A 42 -4.50 -9.93 -6.18
CA ARG A 42 -5.62 -10.26 -5.31
C ARG A 42 -6.53 -9.06 -5.06
N HIS A 43 -5.97 -7.83 -5.08
CA HIS A 43 -6.68 -6.64 -4.66
C HIS A 43 -6.86 -5.58 -5.74
N LEU A 44 -6.55 -5.90 -7.00
CA LEU A 44 -6.60 -4.92 -8.09
C LEU A 44 -7.94 -4.21 -8.22
N ASN A 45 -9.02 -4.92 -7.98
CA ASN A 45 -10.38 -4.40 -8.18
C ASN A 45 -11.08 -4.10 -6.86
N SER A 46 -10.31 -3.97 -5.79
CA SER A 46 -10.89 -3.74 -4.48
C SER A 46 -11.43 -2.33 -4.31
N GLY A 47 -10.89 -1.37 -5.08
CA GLY A 47 -11.25 0.04 -4.92
C GLY A 47 -10.70 0.65 -3.65
N LEU A 48 -9.78 -0.02 -2.98
CA LEU A 48 -9.22 0.40 -1.71
C LEU A 48 -7.74 0.75 -1.86
N PHE A 49 -7.22 1.42 -0.83
CA PHE A 49 -5.77 1.54 -0.70
C PHE A 49 -5.19 0.21 -0.26
N LEU A 50 -3.97 -0.06 -0.69
CA LEU A 50 -3.21 -1.21 -0.23
C LEU A 50 -1.95 -0.71 0.46
N GLU A 51 -1.52 -1.40 1.49
CA GLU A 51 -0.31 -1.02 2.22
C GLU A 51 0.72 -2.13 2.11
N ILE A 52 1.93 -1.74 1.71
CA ILE A 52 3.06 -2.67 1.65
C ILE A 52 4.11 -2.17 2.63
N ILE A 53 4.49 -3.01 3.58
CA ILE A 53 5.47 -2.66 4.60
C ILE A 53 6.83 -3.19 4.17
N THR A 54 7.73 -2.28 3.87
CA THR A 54 9.09 -2.61 3.41
C THR A 54 10.12 -2.51 4.52
N GLY A 55 9.75 -1.88 5.63
CA GLY A 55 10.70 -1.58 6.69
C GLY A 55 11.76 -0.60 6.19
N ASN A 56 12.97 -0.75 6.69
CA ASN A 56 14.07 0.15 6.33
C ASN A 56 14.88 -0.35 5.13
N SER A 57 14.38 -1.34 4.41
CA SER A 57 15.10 -1.92 3.28
C SER A 57 14.85 -1.13 2.00
N GLN A 58 15.85 -0.42 1.53
CA GLN A 58 15.76 0.28 0.27
C GLN A 58 15.58 -0.67 -0.90
N THR A 59 16.21 -1.85 -0.84
CA THR A 59 16.08 -2.86 -1.88
C THR A 59 14.64 -3.35 -1.99
N MET A 60 14.00 -3.64 -0.86
CA MET A 60 12.60 -4.08 -0.86
C MET A 60 11.68 -2.98 -1.39
N LEU A 61 11.97 -1.73 -1.04
CA LEU A 61 11.21 -0.61 -1.56
C LEU A 61 11.31 -0.54 -3.08
N GLU A 62 12.51 -0.61 -3.62
CA GLU A 62 12.73 -0.50 -5.05
C GLU A 62 12.11 -1.68 -5.81
N GLU A 63 12.25 -2.89 -5.29
CA GLU A 63 11.65 -4.06 -5.91
C GLU A 63 10.12 -3.99 -5.91
N SER A 64 9.55 -3.51 -4.81
CA SER A 64 8.09 -3.34 -4.71
C SER A 64 7.58 -2.30 -5.69
N VAL A 65 8.24 -1.15 -5.76
CA VAL A 65 7.87 -0.07 -6.67
C VAL A 65 7.95 -0.54 -8.12
N LYS A 66 8.96 -1.32 -8.46
CA LYS A 66 9.10 -1.87 -9.80
C LYS A 66 7.86 -2.68 -10.20
N ILE A 67 7.36 -3.50 -9.30
CA ILE A 67 6.17 -4.31 -9.58
C ILE A 67 4.92 -3.44 -9.63
N ILE A 68 4.79 -2.49 -8.71
CA ILE A 68 3.65 -1.56 -8.72
C ILE A 68 3.59 -0.80 -10.06
N ASP A 69 4.74 -0.35 -10.56
CA ASP A 69 4.82 0.33 -11.84
C ASP A 69 4.43 -0.58 -13.00
N GLN A 70 4.82 -1.85 -12.94
CA GLN A 70 4.45 -2.82 -13.98
C GLN A 70 2.93 -3.00 -14.07
N TYR A 71 2.24 -2.86 -12.93
CA TYR A 71 0.78 -2.95 -12.90
C TYR A 71 0.11 -1.61 -13.22
N GLY A 72 0.89 -0.55 -13.44
CA GLY A 72 0.35 0.75 -13.77
C GLY A 72 -0.39 1.44 -12.63
N LEU A 73 -0.08 1.10 -11.41
CA LEU A 73 -0.75 1.64 -10.24
C LEU A 73 0.02 2.83 -9.68
N GLN A 74 -0.72 3.76 -9.09
CA GLN A 74 -0.12 4.88 -8.37
C GLN A 74 0.23 4.45 -6.95
N TYR A 75 1.21 5.11 -6.38
CA TYR A 75 1.64 4.81 -5.02
C TYR A 75 2.24 6.05 -4.37
N TYR A 76 2.30 6.01 -3.04
CA TYR A 76 2.89 7.07 -2.24
C TYR A 76 3.90 6.46 -1.26
N THR A 77 5.04 7.08 -1.14
CA THR A 77 6.06 6.71 -0.17
C THR A 77 6.70 7.98 0.40
N GLY A 78 7.44 7.84 1.49
CA GLY A 78 8.24 8.94 2.00
C GLY A 78 7.53 10.02 2.77
N TYR A 79 6.23 9.88 2.99
CA TYR A 79 5.52 10.81 3.85
C TYR A 79 5.91 10.58 5.30
N PRO A 80 5.79 11.62 6.15
CA PRO A 80 6.23 11.48 7.54
C PRO A 80 5.65 10.28 8.28
N ASN A 81 4.43 9.88 7.90
CA ASN A 81 3.77 8.75 8.54
C ASN A 81 3.90 7.46 7.75
N TYR A 82 4.65 7.46 6.65
CA TYR A 82 4.78 6.31 5.76
C TYR A 82 6.22 5.87 5.56
N VAL A 83 7.05 6.14 6.55
CA VAL A 83 8.43 5.64 6.53
C VAL A 83 8.38 4.12 6.59
N GLY A 84 9.07 3.47 5.67
CA GLY A 84 9.08 2.01 5.59
C GLY A 84 7.80 1.40 5.06
N ARG A 85 6.95 2.19 4.40
CA ARG A 85 5.67 1.73 3.86
C ARG A 85 5.42 2.33 2.48
N ILE A 86 4.63 1.61 1.71
CA ILE A 86 4.13 2.09 0.43
C ILE A 86 2.62 2.03 0.47
N LEU A 87 1.96 3.12 0.12
CA LEU A 87 0.53 3.16 -0.03
C LEU A 87 0.19 3.06 -1.50
N VAL A 88 -0.47 1.99 -1.91
CA VAL A 88 -0.83 1.75 -3.30
C VAL A 88 -2.28 2.13 -3.51
N VAL A 89 -2.56 2.82 -4.61
CA VAL A 89 -3.90 3.27 -4.96
C VAL A 89 -4.47 2.35 -6.02
N THR A 90 -5.57 1.67 -5.70
CA THR A 90 -6.18 0.73 -6.63
C THR A 90 -7.42 1.28 -7.32
N TYR A 91 -7.92 2.43 -6.89
CA TYR A 91 -9.07 3.03 -7.54
C TYR A 91 -8.64 4.01 -8.62
N ASP A 92 -9.52 4.22 -9.59
CA ASP A 92 -9.27 5.14 -10.67
C ASP A 92 -10.17 6.36 -10.50
N GLU A 93 -9.56 7.50 -10.17
CA GLU A 93 -10.30 8.73 -9.91
C GLU A 93 -10.77 9.42 -11.18
N PHE A 94 -10.27 8.99 -12.32
CA PHE A 94 -10.52 9.69 -13.57
C PHE A 94 -11.60 9.05 -14.43
N HIS A 95 -12.31 8.14 -13.86
CA HIS A 95 -13.47 7.55 -14.53
C HIS A 95 -14.81 8.05 -13.93
#